data_2d5811051944c42b3ac54bb94209d518
#
_entry.id   2d5811051944c42b3ac54bb94209d518
#
_cell.length_a   1.000
_cell.length_b   1.000
_cell.length_c   1.000
_cell.angle_alpha   90.00
_cell.angle_beta   90.00
_cell.angle_gamma   90.00
#
_symmetry.space_group_name_H-M   'P 1'
#
loop_
_entity.id
_entity.type
_entity.pdbx_description
1 polymer ?
#
loop_
_entity_poly.entity_id
_entity_poly.type
_entity_poly.pdbx_seq_one_letter_code
_entity_poly.pdbx_strand_id
1 'polypeptide(L)'
;KFVIFHCSYPWLDDVNALLRSYDNVYPDLCWLPILSTSAAVRMLHELIEGGTSDKVCWGCDTWTSEESYGALLAFRFVLGKVLKEKMEDGYITLNDAKKIIDNIMYNNAFKLYYNNN
;
A
#
# COMPACT_ATOMS: atom_id res chain seq x y z
N LYS A 1 17.11 -5.16 2.50
CA LYS A 1 15.72 -4.71 2.33
C LYS A 1 14.82 -5.94 2.35
N PHE A 2 13.69 -5.85 3.07
CA PHE A 2 12.68 -6.91 3.15
C PHE A 2 11.36 -6.35 2.64
N VAL A 3 10.76 -7.01 1.66
CA VAL A 3 9.44 -6.67 1.13
C VAL A 3 8.45 -7.70 1.65
N ILE A 4 7.43 -7.23 2.38
CA ILE A 4 6.44 -8.10 3.01
C ILE A 4 5.18 -8.12 2.15
N PHE A 5 5.02 -9.18 1.36
CA PHE A 5 3.90 -9.39 0.45
C PHE A 5 2.57 -9.53 1.19
N HIS A 6 1.52 -8.99 0.59
CA HIS A 6 0.16 -8.89 1.15
C HIS A 6 0.13 -8.46 2.63
N CYS A 7 1.15 -7.65 3.01
CA CYS A 7 1.36 -7.20 4.38
C CYS A 7 1.26 -8.35 5.39
N SER A 8 1.75 -9.55 5.01
CA SER A 8 1.70 -10.76 5.86
C SER A 8 0.29 -11.12 6.35
N TYR A 9 -0.77 -10.78 5.59
CA TYR A 9 -2.14 -11.11 6.00
C TYR A 9 -2.27 -12.58 6.44
N PRO A 10 -2.89 -12.87 7.59
CA PRO A 10 -3.72 -11.98 8.43
C PRO A 10 -2.97 -11.20 9.54
N TRP A 11 -1.65 -11.29 9.64
CA TRP A 11 -0.83 -10.68 10.72
C TRP A 11 -0.43 -9.23 10.41
N LEU A 12 -1.39 -8.39 10.03
CA LEU A 12 -1.14 -7.00 9.58
C LEU A 12 -0.53 -6.12 10.68
N ASP A 13 -0.92 -6.32 11.93
CA ASP A 13 -0.46 -5.52 13.06
C ASP A 13 1.04 -5.76 13.36
N ASP A 14 1.52 -6.98 13.12
CA ASP A 14 2.94 -7.32 13.24
C ASP A 14 3.78 -6.59 12.19
N VAL A 15 3.27 -6.44 10.98
CA VAL A 15 3.93 -5.67 9.92
C VAL A 15 4.02 -4.20 10.30
N ASN A 16 2.97 -3.61 10.86
CA ASN A 16 3.01 -2.24 11.36
C ASN A 16 4.06 -2.06 12.47
N ALA A 17 4.21 -3.03 13.37
CA ALA A 17 5.26 -3.01 14.38
C ALA A 17 6.67 -3.09 13.77
N LEU A 18 6.87 -3.93 12.75
CA LEU A 18 8.13 -4.04 12.03
C LEU A 18 8.49 -2.75 11.29
N LEU A 19 7.52 -2.11 10.64
CA LEU A 19 7.73 -0.85 9.90
C LEU A 19 8.19 0.30 10.80
N ARG A 20 7.70 0.33 12.03
CA ARG A 20 8.10 1.32 13.04
C ARG A 20 9.48 1.04 13.63
N SER A 21 9.90 -0.21 13.60
CA SER A 21 11.16 -0.66 14.24
C SER A 21 12.33 -0.73 13.26
N TYR A 22 12.06 -0.89 11.95
CA TYR A 22 13.09 -1.18 10.96
C TYR A 22 12.89 -0.37 9.67
N ASP A 23 13.90 0.41 9.29
CA ASP A 23 13.87 1.23 8.08
C ASP A 23 13.94 0.44 6.78
N ASN A 24 14.47 -0.78 6.83
CA ASN A 24 14.67 -1.66 5.68
C ASN A 24 13.51 -2.62 5.41
N VAL A 25 12.36 -2.44 6.08
CA VAL A 25 11.12 -3.19 5.85
C VAL A 25 10.17 -2.36 5.00
N TYR A 26 9.58 -2.98 3.99
CA TYR A 26 8.67 -2.38 3.01
C TYR A 26 7.39 -3.20 2.92
N PRO A 27 6.22 -2.62 3.17
CA PRO A 27 4.94 -3.31 3.03
C PRO A 27 4.53 -3.32 1.55
N ASP A 28 4.09 -4.46 1.07
CA ASP A 28 3.48 -4.59 -0.25
C ASP A 28 2.03 -5.04 -0.11
N LEU A 29 1.11 -4.23 -0.64
CA LEU A 29 -0.33 -4.48 -0.62
C LEU A 29 -0.78 -5.44 -1.74
N CYS A 30 0.17 -6.07 -2.45
CA CYS A 30 -0.14 -7.02 -3.51
C CYS A 30 -1.16 -8.06 -3.02
N TRP A 31 -2.05 -8.47 -3.91
CA TRP A 31 -3.10 -9.48 -3.66
C TRP A 31 -4.05 -9.19 -2.48
N LEU A 32 -3.65 -8.42 -1.47
CA LEU A 32 -4.44 -8.17 -0.26
C LEU A 32 -5.86 -7.62 -0.56
N PRO A 33 -6.06 -6.68 -1.51
CA PRO A 33 -7.40 -6.19 -1.86
C PRO A 33 -8.36 -7.27 -2.36
N ILE A 34 -7.83 -8.34 -2.96
CA ILE A 34 -8.61 -9.48 -3.46
C ILE A 34 -8.84 -10.48 -2.33
N LEU A 35 -7.86 -10.70 -1.45
CA LEU A 35 -8.00 -11.58 -0.29
C LEU A 35 -9.04 -11.05 0.70
N SER A 36 -8.94 -9.78 1.03
CA SER A 36 -9.83 -9.10 1.94
C SER A 36 -9.80 -7.58 1.72
N THR A 37 -10.81 -7.07 1.04
CA THR A 37 -10.96 -5.62 0.81
C THR A 37 -10.98 -4.83 2.12
N SER A 38 -11.65 -5.33 3.15
CA SER A 38 -11.72 -4.67 4.47
C SER A 38 -10.34 -4.62 5.15
N ALA A 39 -9.57 -5.70 5.08
CA ALA A 39 -8.21 -5.73 5.62
C ALA A 39 -7.28 -4.76 4.87
N ALA A 40 -7.40 -4.70 3.54
CA ALA A 40 -6.64 -3.77 2.72
C ALA A 40 -6.96 -2.29 3.04
N VAL A 41 -8.25 -1.97 3.21
CA VAL A 41 -8.68 -0.63 3.64
C VAL A 41 -8.10 -0.29 5.01
N ARG A 42 -8.26 -1.17 6.00
CA ARG A 42 -7.71 -0.95 7.35
C ARG A 42 -6.20 -0.75 7.30
N MET A 43 -5.48 -1.65 6.64
CA MET A 43 -4.02 -1.58 6.56
C MET A 43 -3.54 -0.28 5.89
N LEU A 44 -4.17 0.14 4.80
CA LEU A 44 -3.76 1.36 4.12
C LEU A 44 -4.03 2.63 4.95
N HIS A 45 -5.12 2.67 5.73
CA HIS A 45 -5.35 3.74 6.70
C HIS A 45 -4.20 3.84 7.70
N GLU A 46 -3.82 2.73 8.29
CA GLU A 46 -2.76 2.66 9.31
C GLU A 46 -1.37 3.00 8.73
N LEU A 47 -1.07 2.57 7.51
CA LEU A 47 0.18 2.89 6.82
C LEU A 47 0.31 4.40 6.52
N ILE A 48 -0.79 5.06 6.15
CA ILE A 48 -0.80 6.52 5.95
C ILE A 48 -0.65 7.25 7.29
N GLU A 49 -1.38 6.83 8.31
CA GLU A 49 -1.30 7.40 9.65
C GLU A 49 0.09 7.21 10.30
N GLY A 50 0.70 6.07 10.04
CA GLY A 50 2.06 5.77 10.50
C GLY A 50 3.16 6.55 9.79
N GLY A 51 2.83 7.36 8.76
CA GLY A 51 3.80 8.12 7.98
C GLY A 51 4.68 7.26 7.08
N THR A 52 4.24 6.03 6.76
CA THR A 52 5.03 5.05 5.98
C THR A 52 4.60 4.96 4.52
N SER A 53 3.76 5.86 4.04
CA SER A 53 3.24 5.85 2.66
C SER A 53 4.32 5.95 1.57
N ASP A 54 5.51 6.43 1.91
CA ASP A 54 6.70 6.49 1.05
C ASP A 54 7.46 5.15 0.92
N LYS A 55 7.06 4.14 1.70
CA LYS A 55 7.60 2.77 1.65
C LYS A 55 6.59 1.76 1.07
N VAL A 56 5.31 2.10 1.03
CA VAL A 56 4.25 1.19 0.57
C VAL A 56 4.43 0.88 -0.91
N CYS A 57 4.51 -0.41 -1.24
CA CYS A 57 4.49 -0.90 -2.61
C CYS A 57 3.14 -1.54 -2.93
N TRP A 58 2.86 -1.68 -4.21
CA TRP A 58 1.75 -2.44 -4.72
C TRP A 58 2.11 -3.13 -6.04
N GLY A 59 1.72 -4.38 -6.15
CA GLY A 59 1.76 -5.20 -7.35
C GLY A 59 0.52 -6.08 -7.42
N CYS A 60 0.31 -6.81 -8.51
CA CYS A 60 -0.87 -7.65 -8.68
C CYS A 60 -0.74 -8.95 -7.88
N ASP A 61 0.40 -9.64 -8.00
CA ASP A 61 0.65 -10.98 -7.46
C ASP A 61 -0.40 -11.99 -7.94
N THR A 62 -0.55 -12.10 -9.25
CA THR A 62 -1.63 -12.85 -9.91
C THR A 62 -1.10 -13.76 -11.01
N TRP A 63 -1.90 -14.75 -11.43
CA TRP A 63 -1.51 -15.79 -12.39
C TRP A 63 -1.88 -15.45 -13.84
N THR A 64 -2.94 -14.63 -14.04
CA THR A 64 -3.46 -14.29 -15.37
C THR A 64 -3.58 -12.79 -15.58
N SER A 65 -3.70 -12.37 -16.84
CA SER A 65 -3.91 -10.96 -17.19
C SER A 65 -5.27 -10.46 -16.71
N GLU A 66 -6.30 -11.29 -16.75
CA GLU A 66 -7.66 -10.96 -16.30
C GLU A 66 -7.68 -10.74 -14.78
N GLU A 67 -6.98 -11.61 -14.06
CA GLU A 67 -6.83 -11.49 -12.62
C GLU A 67 -6.02 -10.24 -12.24
N SER A 68 -4.96 -9.93 -13.01
CA SER A 68 -4.16 -8.71 -12.84
C SER A 68 -5.01 -7.44 -13.03
N TYR A 69 -5.90 -7.43 -14.02
CA TYR A 69 -6.82 -6.33 -14.23
C TYR A 69 -7.82 -6.22 -13.08
N GLY A 70 -8.38 -7.34 -12.61
CA GLY A 70 -9.25 -7.38 -11.44
C GLY A 70 -8.55 -6.87 -10.17
N ALA A 71 -7.29 -7.28 -9.94
CA ALA A 71 -6.47 -6.80 -8.83
C ALA A 71 -6.27 -5.28 -8.88
N LEU A 72 -5.98 -4.73 -10.07
CA LEU A 72 -5.85 -3.29 -10.26
C LEU A 72 -7.14 -2.55 -9.90
N LEU A 73 -8.31 -3.05 -10.34
CA LEU A 73 -9.59 -2.44 -10.02
C LEU A 73 -9.87 -2.48 -8.51
N ALA A 74 -9.60 -3.62 -7.86
CA ALA A 74 -9.77 -3.77 -6.41
C ALA A 74 -8.86 -2.82 -5.64
N PHE A 75 -7.59 -2.71 -6.04
CA PHE A 75 -6.67 -1.78 -5.38
C PHE A 75 -7.04 -0.32 -5.60
N ARG A 76 -7.45 0.07 -6.80
CA ARG A 76 -7.94 1.44 -7.06
C ARG A 76 -9.15 1.79 -6.22
N PHE A 77 -10.04 0.84 -6.00
CA PHE A 77 -11.18 1.02 -5.09
C PHE A 77 -10.72 1.27 -3.67
N VAL A 78 -9.80 0.45 -3.13
CA VAL A 78 -9.24 0.58 -1.77
C VAL A 78 -8.52 1.93 -1.63
N LEU A 79 -7.62 2.24 -2.55
CA LEU A 79 -6.83 3.48 -2.52
C LEU A 79 -7.74 4.71 -2.59
N GLY A 80 -8.67 4.74 -3.53
CA GLY A 80 -9.62 5.84 -3.69
C GLY A 80 -10.51 6.03 -2.47
N LYS A 81 -11.01 4.94 -1.88
CA LYS A 81 -11.83 4.97 -0.65
C LYS A 81 -11.03 5.59 0.51
N VAL A 82 -9.86 5.05 0.80
CA VAL A 82 -9.04 5.49 1.94
C VAL A 82 -8.60 6.95 1.79
N LEU A 83 -8.13 7.35 0.61
CA LEU A 83 -7.70 8.73 0.38
C LEU A 83 -8.86 9.71 0.47
N LYS A 84 -10.05 9.32 -0.04
CA LYS A 84 -11.25 10.14 0.11
C LYS A 84 -11.60 10.35 1.58
N GLU A 85 -11.68 9.28 2.36
CA GLU A 85 -11.98 9.34 3.80
C GLU A 85 -10.96 10.22 4.54
N LYS A 86 -9.65 10.05 4.26
CA LYS A 86 -8.60 10.88 4.86
C LYS A 86 -8.68 12.36 4.50
N MET A 87 -9.13 12.68 3.29
CA MET A 87 -9.36 14.07 2.89
C MET A 87 -10.61 14.66 3.56
N GLU A 88 -11.70 13.89 3.65
CA GLU A 88 -12.93 14.31 4.32
C GLU A 88 -12.72 14.56 5.81
N ASP A 89 -11.87 13.76 6.46
CA ASP A 89 -11.46 13.93 7.86
C ASP A 89 -10.45 15.08 8.07
N GLY A 90 -9.99 15.71 6.98
CA GLY A 90 -8.98 16.77 7.05
C GLY A 90 -7.57 16.29 7.43
N TYR A 91 -7.32 14.97 7.34
CA TYR A 91 -6.02 14.39 7.69
C TYR A 91 -4.96 14.63 6.62
N ILE A 92 -5.36 14.64 5.34
CA ILE A 92 -4.49 14.94 4.20
C ILE A 92 -5.15 15.94 3.26
N THR A 93 -4.33 16.68 2.50
CA THR A 93 -4.80 17.54 1.41
C THR A 93 -4.93 16.77 0.10
N LEU A 94 -5.57 17.38 -0.91
CA LEU A 94 -5.61 16.82 -2.27
C LEU A 94 -4.20 16.64 -2.86
N ASN A 95 -3.26 17.53 -2.54
CA ASN A 95 -1.88 17.41 -3.01
C ASN A 95 -1.16 16.23 -2.34
N ASP A 96 -1.40 15.99 -1.06
CA ASP A 96 -0.86 14.82 -0.36
C ASP A 96 -1.44 13.52 -0.96
N ALA A 97 -2.74 13.49 -1.23
CA ALA A 97 -3.38 12.34 -1.87
C ALA A 97 -2.76 12.00 -3.23
N LYS A 98 -2.52 13.00 -4.09
CA LYS A 98 -1.83 12.80 -5.37
C LYS A 98 -0.43 12.24 -5.20
N LYS A 99 0.34 12.80 -4.25
CA LYS A 99 1.70 12.32 -3.96
C LYS A 99 1.69 10.88 -3.44
N ILE A 100 0.73 10.51 -2.60
CA ILE A 100 0.57 9.14 -2.10
C ILE A 100 0.25 8.18 -3.25
N ILE A 101 -0.64 8.55 -4.18
CA ILE A 101 -0.94 7.76 -5.37
C ILE A 101 0.33 7.51 -6.20
N ASP A 102 1.05 8.57 -6.56
CA ASP A 102 2.27 8.47 -7.36
C ASP A 102 3.33 7.60 -6.69
N ASN A 103 3.47 7.73 -5.37
CA ASN A 103 4.41 6.95 -4.61
C ASN A 103 4.05 5.46 -4.60
N ILE A 104 2.83 5.11 -4.22
CA ILE A 104 2.41 3.71 -4.09
C ILE A 104 2.34 3.02 -5.47
N MET A 105 1.80 3.71 -6.48
CA MET A 105 1.61 3.13 -7.80
C MET A 105 2.91 2.98 -8.60
N TYR A 106 3.95 3.78 -8.29
CA TYR A 106 5.17 3.76 -9.09
C TYR A 106 6.45 4.07 -8.31
N ASN A 107 6.55 5.25 -7.67
CA ASN A 107 7.82 5.78 -7.20
C ASN A 107 8.50 4.91 -6.15
N ASN A 108 7.74 4.33 -5.22
CA ASN A 108 8.29 3.52 -4.13
C ASN A 108 8.92 2.24 -4.67
N ALA A 109 8.23 1.52 -5.54
CA ALA A 109 8.76 0.32 -6.19
C ALA A 109 9.98 0.66 -7.07
N PHE A 110 9.92 1.76 -7.82
CA PHE A 110 11.05 2.21 -8.63
C PHE A 110 12.30 2.50 -7.77
N LYS A 111 12.15 3.24 -6.68
CA LYS A 111 13.24 3.51 -5.73
C LYS A 111 13.78 2.24 -5.07
N LEU A 112 12.86 1.32 -4.71
CA LEU A 112 13.22 0.10 -4.01
C LEU A 112 14.04 -0.86 -4.88
N TYR A 113 13.66 -1.03 -6.15
CA TYR A 113 14.21 -2.06 -7.03
C TYR A 113 15.22 -1.53 -8.05
N TYR A 114 15.14 -0.28 -8.47
CA TYR A 114 15.98 0.27 -9.54
C TYR A 114 16.95 1.37 -9.09
N ASN A 115 16.68 2.10 -8.00
CA ASN A 115 17.58 3.11 -7.45
C ASN A 115 18.40 2.54 -6.27
N ASN A 116 19.30 1.62 -6.57
CA ASN A 116 20.27 1.09 -5.62
C ASN A 116 21.58 1.91 -5.66
N ASN A 117 21.52 3.19 -5.35
CA ASN A 117 22.71 4.00 -5.04
C ASN A 117 22.72 4.35 -3.56
#